data_112d3bd0e1b87b4401142c5e532cdf46
#
_entry.id   112d3bd0e1b87b4401142c5e532cdf46
#
_cell.length_a   1.000
_cell.length_b   1.000
_cell.length_c   1.000
_cell.angle_alpha   90.00
_cell.angle_beta   90.00
_cell.angle_gamma   90.00
#
_symmetry.space_group_name_H-M   'P 1'
#
loop_
_entity.id
_entity.type
_entity.pdbx_description
1 polymer ?
#
loop_
_entity_poly.entity_id
_entity_poly.type
_entity_poly.pdbx_seq_one_letter_code
_entity_poly.pdbx_strand_id
1 'polypeptide(L)'
;ILDHVKELTPYLEEKLNALVDKYPVVAARRGKGFMQGLVIEGTSVGSVVTKALENGLLVISAGSDVLRLVPPLIITKEHIDEMIEKLEKSLA
;
A
#
# COMPACT_ATOMS: atom_id res chain seq x y z
N ILE A 1 -6.28 3.89 20.13
CA ILE A 1 -5.61 3.27 18.98
C ILE A 1 -6.63 2.60 18.06
N LEU A 2 -7.53 1.78 18.62
CA LEU A 2 -8.56 1.12 17.82
C LEU A 2 -9.49 2.09 17.13
N ASP A 3 -9.89 3.16 17.81
CA ASP A 3 -10.75 4.18 17.22
C ASP A 3 -10.06 4.91 16.08
N HIS A 4 -8.77 5.18 16.24
CA HIS A 4 -7.95 5.82 15.22
C HIS A 4 -7.84 4.93 13.96
N VAL A 5 -7.61 3.63 14.16
CA VAL A 5 -7.56 2.66 13.06
C VAL A 5 -8.90 2.60 12.35
N LYS A 6 -10.01 2.49 13.09
CA LYS A 6 -11.36 2.46 12.52
C LYS A 6 -11.68 3.72 11.73
N GLU A 7 -11.25 4.87 12.22
CA GLU A 7 -11.51 6.15 11.57
C GLU A 7 -10.76 6.27 10.23
N LEU A 8 -9.50 5.84 10.18
CA LEU A 8 -8.66 6.00 8.99
C LEU A 8 -8.73 4.84 8.01
N THR A 9 -9.21 3.67 8.43
CA THR A 9 -9.27 2.49 7.55
C THR A 9 -10.08 2.74 6.26
N PRO A 10 -11.28 3.34 6.30
CA PRO A 10 -12.01 3.60 5.05
C PRO A 10 -11.26 4.51 4.09
N TYR A 11 -10.57 5.51 4.61
CA TYR A 11 -9.76 6.42 3.80
C TYR A 11 -8.60 5.67 3.14
N LEU A 12 -7.87 4.86 3.91
CA LEU A 12 -6.76 4.07 3.40
C LEU A 12 -7.24 3.08 2.32
N GLU A 13 -8.32 2.37 2.58
CA GLU A 13 -8.87 1.39 1.64
C GLU A 13 -9.35 2.05 0.36
N GLU A 14 -9.99 3.21 0.45
CA GLU A 14 -10.42 3.97 -0.73
C GLU A 14 -9.22 4.33 -1.61
N LYS A 15 -8.14 4.84 -1.00
CA LYS A 15 -6.93 5.21 -1.71
C LYS A 15 -6.27 4.00 -2.36
N LEU A 16 -6.20 2.88 -1.67
CA LEU A 16 -5.60 1.65 -2.20
C LEU A 16 -6.46 1.06 -3.33
N ASN A 17 -7.78 1.09 -3.18
CA ASN A 17 -8.68 0.63 -4.24
C ASN A 17 -8.53 1.47 -5.51
N ALA A 18 -8.28 2.77 -5.37
CA ALA A 18 -8.02 3.63 -6.51
C ALA A 18 -6.75 3.20 -7.26
N LEU A 19 -5.75 2.67 -6.57
CA LEU A 19 -4.55 2.13 -7.21
C LEU A 19 -4.87 0.87 -8.02
N VAL A 20 -5.78 0.02 -7.55
CA VAL A 20 -6.23 -1.15 -8.30
C VAL A 20 -6.82 -0.74 -9.64
N ASP A 21 -7.65 0.31 -9.64
CA ASP A 21 -8.28 0.81 -10.85
C ASP A 21 -7.28 1.51 -11.78
N LYS A 22 -6.29 2.19 -11.22
CA LYS A 22 -5.36 3.02 -11.98
C LYS A 22 -4.19 2.24 -12.58
N TYR A 23 -3.68 1.24 -11.87
CA TYR A 23 -2.46 0.51 -12.27
C TYR A 23 -2.78 -0.95 -12.57
N PRO A 24 -2.60 -1.40 -13.83
CA PRO A 24 -2.86 -2.80 -14.19
C PRO A 24 -2.02 -3.81 -13.41
N VAL A 25 -0.83 -3.42 -12.95
CA VAL A 25 0.04 -4.30 -12.15
C VAL A 25 -0.52 -4.55 -10.76
N VAL A 26 -1.46 -3.74 -10.28
CA VAL A 26 -2.13 -3.96 -9.00
C VAL A 26 -3.44 -4.66 -9.29
N ALA A 27 -3.45 -5.98 -9.08
CA ALA A 27 -4.61 -6.81 -9.43
C ALA A 27 -5.73 -6.72 -8.40
N ALA A 28 -5.40 -6.59 -7.11
CA ALA A 28 -6.39 -6.55 -6.05
C ALA A 28 -5.80 -5.95 -4.77
N ARG A 29 -6.70 -5.53 -3.88
CA ARG A 29 -6.35 -5.13 -2.52
C ARG A 29 -6.87 -6.19 -1.54
N ARG A 30 -6.09 -6.50 -0.54
CA ARG A 30 -6.47 -7.42 0.54
C ARG A 30 -6.09 -6.83 1.88
N GLY A 31 -6.82 -7.21 2.92
CA GLY A 31 -6.47 -6.85 4.28
C GLY A 31 -7.60 -6.17 5.03
N LYS A 32 -7.34 -5.91 6.32
CA LYS A 32 -8.26 -5.25 7.23
C LYS A 32 -7.49 -4.26 8.09
N GLY A 33 -8.14 -3.15 8.46
CA GLY A 33 -7.51 -2.12 9.28
C GLY A 33 -6.27 -1.58 8.59
N PHE A 34 -5.16 -1.53 9.33
CA PHE A 34 -3.88 -1.10 8.77
C PHE A 34 -3.05 -2.26 8.21
N MET A 35 -3.57 -3.48 8.28
CA MET A 35 -2.90 -4.65 7.68
C MET A 35 -3.38 -4.81 6.24
N GLN A 36 -2.82 -4.01 5.35
CA GLN A 36 -3.23 -3.95 3.95
C GLN A 36 -2.15 -4.54 3.04
N GLY A 37 -2.59 -5.17 1.98
CA GLY A 37 -1.69 -5.70 0.97
C GLY A 37 -2.25 -5.49 -0.44
N LEU A 38 -1.34 -5.45 -1.40
CA LEU A 38 -1.68 -5.34 -2.82
C LEU A 38 -1.16 -6.57 -3.55
N VAL A 39 -2.03 -7.20 -4.33
CA VAL A 39 -1.63 -8.31 -5.20
C VAL A 39 -1.00 -7.71 -6.45
N ILE A 40 0.24 -8.09 -6.74
CA ILE A 40 1.01 -7.55 -7.87
C ILE A 40 1.07 -8.60 -8.98
N GLU A 41 0.71 -8.21 -10.19
CA GLU A 41 0.78 -9.06 -11.37
C GLU A 41 1.47 -8.31 -12.51
N GLY A 42 2.19 -9.03 -13.34
CA GLY A 42 2.86 -8.45 -14.50
C GLY A 42 4.25 -7.88 -14.21
N THR A 43 4.64 -7.82 -12.94
CA THR A 43 5.99 -7.44 -12.53
C THR A 43 6.30 -8.17 -11.21
N SER A 44 7.56 -8.18 -10.79
CA SER A 44 7.92 -8.84 -9.55
C SER A 44 7.64 -7.94 -8.34
N VAL A 45 7.15 -8.55 -7.26
CA VAL A 45 6.95 -7.84 -5.99
C VAL A 45 8.27 -7.28 -5.47
N GLY A 46 9.36 -8.03 -5.61
CA GLY A 46 10.69 -7.58 -5.20
C GLY A 46 11.13 -6.30 -5.89
N SER A 47 10.80 -6.15 -7.18
CA SER A 47 11.08 -4.92 -7.91
C SER A 47 10.33 -3.73 -7.33
N VAL A 48 9.06 -3.92 -6.99
CA VAL A 48 8.24 -2.87 -6.38
C VAL A 48 8.78 -2.51 -4.99
N VAL A 49 9.17 -3.51 -4.19
CA VAL A 49 9.78 -3.29 -2.87
C VAL A 49 11.02 -2.42 -3.00
N THR A 50 11.90 -2.75 -3.95
CA THR A 50 13.14 -1.98 -4.18
C THR A 50 12.83 -0.53 -4.56
N LYS A 51 11.91 -0.32 -5.49
CA LYS A 51 11.50 1.03 -5.89
C LYS A 51 10.88 1.80 -4.73
N ALA A 52 10.06 1.13 -3.92
CA ALA A 52 9.45 1.77 -2.75
C ALA A 52 10.51 2.24 -1.75
N LEU A 53 11.52 1.42 -1.48
CA LEU A 53 12.63 1.80 -0.61
C LEU A 53 13.39 3.00 -1.17
N GLU A 54 13.62 3.05 -2.47
CA GLU A 54 14.27 4.18 -3.12
C GLU A 54 13.47 5.47 -2.97
N ASN A 55 12.14 5.35 -2.86
CA ASN A 55 11.26 6.49 -2.65
C ASN A 55 10.96 6.75 -1.16
N GLY A 56 11.65 6.05 -0.27
CA GLY A 56 11.52 6.26 1.17
C GLY A 56 10.30 5.61 1.80
N LEU A 57 9.76 4.56 1.18
CA LEU A 57 8.61 3.83 1.69
C LEU A 57 8.99 2.40 2.06
N LEU A 58 8.73 2.01 3.31
CA LEU A 58 8.96 0.64 3.75
C LEU A 58 7.75 -0.23 3.45
N VAL A 59 7.96 -1.23 2.60
CA VAL A 59 6.99 -2.28 2.31
C VAL A 59 7.71 -3.62 2.32
N ILE A 60 6.98 -4.71 2.48
CA ILE A 60 7.56 -6.04 2.48
C ILE A 60 6.80 -6.95 1.53
N SER A 61 7.48 -7.95 0.98
CA SER A 61 6.83 -8.98 0.20
C SER A 61 6.20 -10.01 1.15
N ALA A 62 4.99 -10.45 0.81
CA ALA A 62 4.29 -11.49 1.56
C ALA A 62 3.90 -12.57 0.56
N GLY A 63 4.68 -13.64 0.51
CA GLY A 63 4.56 -14.63 -0.56
C GLY A 63 5.20 -14.13 -1.84
N SER A 64 4.79 -14.70 -2.98
CA SER A 64 5.42 -14.41 -4.27
C SER A 64 4.79 -13.23 -5.02
N ASP A 65 3.60 -12.81 -4.63
CA ASP A 65 2.80 -11.85 -5.41
C ASP A 65 2.12 -10.77 -4.58
N VAL A 66 2.32 -10.74 -3.27
CA VAL A 66 1.66 -9.77 -2.39
C VAL A 66 2.66 -8.77 -1.83
N LEU A 67 2.36 -7.49 -2.01
CA LEU A 67 3.08 -6.39 -1.40
C LEU A 67 2.34 -5.98 -0.13
N ARG A 68 2.98 -6.14 1.03
CA ARG A 68 2.38 -5.78 2.32
C ARG A 68 2.84 -4.40 2.75
N LEU A 69 1.88 -3.57 3.10
CA LEU A 69 2.15 -2.24 3.64
C LEU A 69 2.40 -2.34 5.14
N VAL A 70 3.30 -1.50 5.65
CA VAL A 70 3.67 -1.49 7.07
C VAL A 70 3.50 -0.06 7.61
N PRO A 71 2.25 0.45 7.68
CA PRO A 71 2.03 1.78 8.24
C PRO A 71 2.13 1.73 9.76
N PRO A 72 2.63 2.80 10.40
CA PRO A 72 2.58 2.88 11.85
C PRO A 72 1.14 3.00 12.33
N LEU A 73 0.85 2.54 13.57
CA LEU A 73 -0.49 2.63 14.14
C LEU A 73 -0.94 4.07 14.35
N ILE A 74 0.00 4.98 14.53
CA ILE A 74 -0.28 6.41 14.70
C ILE A 74 0.06 7.12 13.40
N ILE A 75 -0.90 7.16 12.48
CA ILE A 75 -0.73 7.87 11.22
C ILE A 75 -1.90 8.83 11.02
N THR A 76 -1.72 9.79 10.15
CA THR A 76 -2.73 10.77 9.77
C THR A 76 -3.13 10.59 8.32
N LYS A 77 -4.15 11.29 7.86
CA LYS A 77 -4.52 11.32 6.45
C LYS A 77 -3.37 11.81 5.58
N GLU A 78 -2.60 12.78 6.07
CA GLU A 78 -1.43 13.31 5.37
C GLU A 78 -0.36 12.23 5.20
N HIS A 79 -0.16 11.39 6.21
CA HIS A 79 0.78 10.26 6.11
C HIS A 79 0.30 9.23 5.09
N ILE A 80 -1.00 8.97 5.04
CA ILE A 80 -1.59 8.07 4.06
C ILE A 80 -1.39 8.64 2.65
N ASP A 81 -1.65 9.92 2.45
CA ASP A 81 -1.48 10.57 1.16
C ASP A 81 -0.02 10.49 0.69
N GLU A 82 0.94 10.71 1.60
CA GLU A 82 2.36 10.60 1.31
C GLU A 82 2.73 9.16 0.92
N MET A 83 2.21 8.18 1.64
CA MET A 83 2.44 6.77 1.34
C MET A 83 1.91 6.41 -0.05
N ILE A 84 0.71 6.85 -0.38
CA ILE A 84 0.10 6.60 -1.69
C ILE A 84 0.93 7.24 -2.79
N GLU A 85 1.39 8.48 -2.61
CA GLU A 85 2.24 9.15 -3.59
C GLU A 85 3.53 8.36 -3.85
N LYS A 86 4.17 7.86 -2.79
CA LYS A 86 5.38 7.05 -2.92
C LYS A 86 5.10 5.70 -3.59
N LEU A 87 3.96 5.09 -3.28
CA LEU A 87 3.53 3.85 -3.94
C LEU A 87 3.32 4.08 -5.44
N GLU A 88 2.69 5.18 -5.83
CA GLU A 88 2.47 5.49 -7.23
C GLU A 88 3.78 5.60 -7.99
N LYS A 89 4.78 6.25 -7.41
CA LYS A 89 6.12 6.33 -8.00
C LYS A 89 6.76 4.95 -8.15
N SER A 90 6.47 4.05 -7.22
CA SER A 90 7.03 2.70 -7.24
C SER A 90 6.34 1.77 -8.25
N LEU A 91 5.10 2.08 -8.61
CA LEU A 91 4.30 1.30 -9.56
C LEU A 91 4.43 1.82 -10.99
N ALA A 92 4.93 3.02 -11.16
CA ALA A 92 5.03 3.68 -12.47
C ALA A 92 6.12 3.09 -13.36
#